data_d0aa111838de81cc5f207574ad174294
#
_entry.id   d0aa111838de81cc5f207574ad174294
#
_cell.length_a   1.000
_cell.length_b   1.000
_cell.length_c   1.000
_cell.angle_alpha   90.00
_cell.angle_beta   90.00
_cell.angle_gamma   90.00
#
_symmetry.space_group_name_H-M   'P 1'
#
loop_
_entity.id
_entity.type
_entity.pdbx_description
1 polymer ?
#
loop_
_entity_poly.entity_id
_entity_poly.type
_entity_poly.pdbx_seq_one_letter_code
_entity_poly.pdbx_strand_id
1 'polypeptide(L)'
;MNTFWKTIAEYNSATWMYQIFIVLIGVFLTLMLLRNPQRWVKIGMKIYFISTYTWISVVYYHIYCSERSYNNVLSIFWAIMAIAWLWDLLAGYTQLERNPKYNVLGYLLVLMPFIYPVFSMARGLSFPGITSPVMPCSVVTFTIGLLLLFSRKSNLFIILLLCHWSLIGLSKTYFFKIPEDFLLASASVPALYLFFKEYYLTDLHKDTKPKAKFINWLLIAVCVGIGIVLTTTLVIELYKDA
;
A
#
# COMPACT_ATOMS: atom_id res chain seq x y z
N MET A 1 -9.20 19.04 18.47
CA MET A 1 -9.08 17.72 17.81
C MET A 1 -8.11 17.90 16.67
N ASN A 2 -7.02 17.12 16.61
CA ASN A 2 -6.00 17.27 15.58
C ASN A 2 -6.66 17.11 14.19
N THR A 3 -6.33 17.95 13.22
CA THR A 3 -6.86 17.94 11.83
C THR A 3 -6.85 16.53 11.21
N PHE A 4 -5.84 15.74 11.56
CA PHE A 4 -5.72 14.33 11.14
C PHE A 4 -6.92 13.48 11.55
N TRP A 5 -7.31 13.49 12.84
CA TRP A 5 -8.41 12.67 13.35
C TRP A 5 -9.78 13.21 12.90
N LYS A 6 -9.91 14.53 12.72
CA LYS A 6 -11.11 15.14 12.13
C LYS A 6 -11.35 14.61 10.72
N THR A 7 -10.31 14.64 9.87
CA THR A 7 -10.38 14.11 8.49
C THR A 7 -10.78 12.63 8.45
N ILE A 8 -10.22 11.81 9.37
CA ILE A 8 -10.58 10.39 9.47
C ILE A 8 -12.05 10.22 9.82
N ALA A 9 -12.54 10.99 10.78
CA ALA A 9 -13.93 10.91 11.20
C ALA A 9 -14.92 11.31 10.08
N GLU A 10 -14.62 12.36 9.33
CA GLU A 10 -15.40 12.79 8.18
C GLU A 10 -15.39 11.74 7.06
N TYR A 11 -14.21 11.23 6.71
CA TYR A 11 -14.06 10.17 5.72
C TYR A 11 -14.88 8.92 6.09
N ASN A 12 -14.73 8.44 7.32
CA ASN A 12 -15.42 7.24 7.77
C ASN A 12 -16.93 7.46 7.81
N SER A 13 -17.41 8.59 8.34
CA SER A 13 -18.85 8.89 8.42
C SER A 13 -19.52 8.91 7.05
N ALA A 14 -18.84 9.48 6.05
CA ALA A 14 -19.41 9.62 4.73
C ALA A 14 -19.25 8.37 3.84
N THR A 15 -18.24 7.53 4.10
CA THR A 15 -17.86 6.45 3.16
C THR A 15 -17.95 5.03 3.73
N TRP A 16 -18.36 4.82 4.98
CA TRP A 16 -18.33 3.52 5.65
C TRP A 16 -19.03 2.39 4.86
N MET A 17 -20.16 2.69 4.21
CA MET A 17 -20.86 1.70 3.39
C MET A 17 -19.99 1.22 2.22
N TYR A 18 -19.38 2.15 1.49
CA TYR A 18 -18.48 1.82 0.38
C TYR A 18 -17.24 1.06 0.86
N GLN A 19 -16.71 1.43 2.02
CA GLN A 19 -15.57 0.73 2.64
C GLN A 19 -15.91 -0.73 2.96
N ILE A 20 -17.13 -1.02 3.46
CA ILE A 20 -17.59 -2.39 3.69
C ILE A 20 -17.59 -3.19 2.38
N PHE A 21 -18.13 -2.64 1.29
CA PHE A 21 -18.12 -3.32 -0.01
C PHE A 21 -16.70 -3.60 -0.50
N ILE A 22 -15.79 -2.63 -0.39
CA ILE A 22 -14.39 -2.80 -0.79
C ILE A 22 -13.75 -3.94 0.04
N VAL A 23 -13.97 -3.96 1.35
CA VAL A 23 -13.45 -5.00 2.24
C VAL A 23 -14.01 -6.38 1.89
N LEU A 24 -15.32 -6.49 1.69
CA LEU A 24 -15.96 -7.76 1.33
C LEU A 24 -15.42 -8.33 0.01
N ILE A 25 -15.25 -7.48 -1.01
CA ILE A 25 -14.63 -7.88 -2.28
C ILE A 25 -13.19 -8.35 -2.05
N GLY A 26 -12.39 -7.61 -1.28
CA GLY A 26 -11.01 -7.97 -0.96
C GLY A 26 -10.90 -9.31 -0.22
N VAL A 27 -11.74 -9.54 0.78
CA VAL A 27 -11.83 -10.81 1.50
C VAL A 27 -12.24 -11.94 0.58
N PHE A 28 -13.31 -11.76 -0.21
CA PHE A 28 -13.79 -12.75 -1.17
C PHE A 28 -12.69 -13.17 -2.16
N LEU A 29 -12.04 -12.20 -2.80
CA LEU A 29 -10.97 -12.47 -3.77
C LEU A 29 -9.76 -13.16 -3.11
N THR A 30 -9.42 -12.78 -1.88
CA THR A 30 -8.34 -13.43 -1.13
C THR A 30 -8.67 -14.89 -0.81
N LEU A 31 -9.88 -15.17 -0.35
CA LEU A 31 -10.35 -16.54 -0.11
C LEU A 31 -10.39 -17.37 -1.39
N MET A 32 -10.81 -16.78 -2.50
CA MET A 32 -10.80 -17.45 -3.80
C MET A 32 -9.37 -17.74 -4.28
N LEU A 33 -8.41 -16.82 -4.07
CA LEU A 33 -7.00 -17.07 -4.38
C LEU A 33 -6.42 -18.21 -3.52
N LEU A 34 -6.84 -18.32 -2.26
CA LEU A 34 -6.39 -19.38 -1.35
C LEU A 34 -6.93 -20.75 -1.76
N ARG A 35 -8.19 -20.82 -2.19
CA ARG A 35 -8.88 -22.07 -2.55
C ARG A 35 -8.60 -22.52 -3.97
N ASN A 36 -8.73 -21.59 -4.92
CA ASN A 36 -8.64 -21.89 -6.35
C ASN A 36 -8.14 -20.68 -7.14
N PRO A 37 -6.82 -20.54 -7.33
CA PRO A 37 -6.20 -19.38 -7.98
C PRO A 37 -6.38 -19.40 -9.51
N GLN A 38 -7.62 -19.41 -9.98
CA GLN A 38 -7.95 -19.35 -11.40
C GLN A 38 -7.54 -17.99 -12.02
N ARG A 39 -7.41 -17.97 -13.34
CA ARG A 39 -6.99 -16.77 -14.09
C ARG A 39 -7.88 -15.55 -13.79
N TRP A 40 -9.20 -15.75 -13.76
CA TRP A 40 -10.14 -14.65 -13.49
C TRP A 40 -10.02 -14.08 -12.08
N VAL A 41 -9.71 -14.93 -11.06
CA VAL A 41 -9.47 -14.47 -9.68
C VAL A 41 -8.21 -13.62 -9.60
N LYS A 42 -7.15 -14.03 -10.29
CA LYS A 42 -5.88 -13.27 -10.36
C LYS A 42 -6.08 -11.91 -11.03
N ILE A 43 -6.85 -11.88 -12.13
CA ILE A 43 -7.23 -10.63 -12.81
C ILE A 43 -8.11 -9.77 -11.89
N GLY A 44 -9.12 -10.36 -11.27
CA GLY A 44 -10.01 -9.68 -10.34
C GLY A 44 -9.26 -9.04 -9.16
N MET A 45 -8.24 -9.72 -8.61
CA MET A 45 -7.40 -9.15 -7.56
C MET A 45 -6.58 -7.94 -8.05
N LYS A 46 -6.05 -7.96 -9.26
CA LYS A 46 -5.36 -6.79 -9.83
C LYS A 46 -6.31 -5.62 -10.05
N ILE A 47 -7.51 -5.88 -10.56
CA ILE A 47 -8.57 -4.86 -10.71
C ILE A 47 -8.97 -4.30 -9.35
N TYR A 48 -9.10 -5.15 -8.34
CA TYR A 48 -9.35 -4.71 -6.96
C TYR A 48 -8.28 -3.76 -6.46
N PHE A 49 -7.00 -4.04 -6.70
CA PHE A 49 -5.92 -3.13 -6.33
C PHE A 49 -6.03 -1.81 -7.10
N ILE A 50 -6.21 -1.83 -8.42
CA ILE A 50 -6.39 -0.62 -9.22
C ILE A 50 -7.50 0.24 -8.62
N SER A 51 -8.67 -0.34 -8.37
CA SER A 51 -9.84 0.36 -7.82
C SER A 51 -9.57 0.91 -6.43
N THR A 52 -8.94 0.13 -5.54
CA THR A 52 -8.67 0.56 -4.16
C THR A 52 -7.62 1.66 -4.10
N TYR A 53 -6.54 1.57 -4.89
CA TYR A 53 -5.54 2.62 -4.97
C TYR A 53 -6.09 3.90 -5.61
N THR A 54 -6.96 3.79 -6.61
CA THR A 54 -7.69 4.94 -7.18
C THR A 54 -8.63 5.56 -6.14
N TRP A 55 -9.34 4.74 -5.38
CA TRP A 55 -10.19 5.20 -4.28
C TRP A 55 -9.41 6.01 -3.26
N ILE A 56 -8.24 5.52 -2.82
CA ILE A 56 -7.40 6.23 -1.87
C ILE A 56 -6.90 7.55 -2.47
N SER A 57 -6.45 7.55 -3.72
CA SER A 57 -5.98 8.75 -4.40
C SER A 57 -7.07 9.82 -4.47
N VAL A 58 -8.25 9.46 -4.99
CA VAL A 58 -9.31 10.42 -5.28
C VAL A 58 -10.15 10.71 -4.03
N VAL A 59 -10.71 9.66 -3.41
CA VAL A 59 -11.68 9.86 -2.32
C VAL A 59 -10.95 10.26 -1.05
N TYR A 60 -9.97 9.48 -0.59
CA TYR A 60 -9.31 9.76 0.68
C TYR A 60 -8.45 11.03 0.62
N TYR A 61 -7.50 11.13 -0.35
CA TYR A 61 -6.59 12.26 -0.39
C TYR A 61 -7.17 13.49 -1.06
N HIS A 62 -7.72 13.38 -2.26
CA HIS A 62 -8.15 14.57 -3.01
C HIS A 62 -9.41 15.20 -2.42
N ILE A 63 -10.39 14.39 -1.97
CA ILE A 63 -11.65 14.92 -1.43
C ILE A 63 -11.53 15.21 0.07
N TYR A 64 -11.27 14.18 0.90
CA TYR A 64 -11.35 14.33 2.36
C TYR A 64 -10.11 14.92 3.01
N CYS A 65 -8.91 14.74 2.43
CA CYS A 65 -7.69 15.36 2.95
C CYS A 65 -7.39 16.73 2.35
N SER A 66 -8.32 17.39 1.66
CA SER A 66 -8.10 18.65 0.94
C SER A 66 -7.60 19.80 1.82
N GLU A 67 -7.90 19.78 3.11
CA GLU A 67 -7.41 20.79 4.07
C GLU A 67 -5.91 20.66 4.39
N ARG A 68 -5.25 19.56 3.97
CA ARG A 68 -3.82 19.32 4.24
C ARG A 68 -2.99 19.81 3.06
N SER A 69 -1.98 20.63 3.33
CA SER A 69 -1.11 21.24 2.31
C SER A 69 -0.40 20.24 1.39
N TYR A 70 -0.10 19.04 1.91
CA TYR A 70 0.60 17.97 1.18
C TYR A 70 -0.33 16.95 0.50
N ASN A 71 -1.65 17.15 0.55
CA ASN A 71 -2.62 16.17 0.05
C ASN A 71 -2.46 15.87 -1.45
N ASN A 72 -2.18 16.88 -2.26
CA ASN A 72 -2.03 16.74 -3.70
C ASN A 72 -0.85 15.84 -4.07
N VAL A 73 0.28 15.97 -3.36
CA VAL A 73 1.45 15.11 -3.58
C VAL A 73 1.13 13.66 -3.23
N LEU A 74 0.42 13.45 -2.13
CA LEU A 74 -0.01 12.10 -1.74
C LEU A 74 -1.05 11.54 -2.69
N SER A 75 -2.02 12.34 -3.14
CA SER A 75 -3.00 11.94 -4.14
C SER A 75 -2.32 11.46 -5.44
N ILE A 76 -1.33 12.23 -5.94
CA ILE A 76 -0.54 11.86 -7.12
C ILE A 76 0.22 10.55 -6.88
N PHE A 77 0.87 10.39 -5.73
CA PHE A 77 1.57 9.14 -5.38
C PHE A 77 0.64 7.93 -5.48
N TRP A 78 -0.58 8.03 -4.93
CA TRP A 78 -1.55 6.93 -4.98
C TRP A 78 -2.14 6.71 -6.36
N ALA A 79 -2.26 7.77 -7.19
CA ALA A 79 -2.60 7.64 -8.61
C ALA A 79 -1.51 6.87 -9.38
N ILE A 80 -0.23 7.18 -9.13
CA ILE A 80 0.91 6.43 -9.72
C ILE A 80 0.84 4.95 -9.31
N MET A 81 0.49 4.65 -8.06
CA MET A 81 0.29 3.27 -7.59
C MET A 81 -0.82 2.55 -8.36
N ALA A 82 -1.96 3.21 -8.58
CA ALA A 82 -3.07 2.67 -9.37
C ALA A 82 -2.64 2.42 -10.83
N ILE A 83 -1.92 3.36 -11.44
CA ILE A 83 -1.38 3.23 -12.80
C ILE A 83 -0.35 2.09 -12.87
N ALA A 84 0.49 1.92 -11.85
CA ALA A 84 1.45 0.82 -11.79
C ALA A 84 0.75 -0.55 -11.76
N TRP A 85 -0.35 -0.69 -11.03
CA TRP A 85 -1.17 -1.90 -11.04
C TRP A 85 -1.91 -2.11 -12.36
N LEU A 86 -2.40 -1.03 -13.01
CA LEU A 86 -3.00 -1.09 -14.34
C LEU A 86 -1.97 -1.56 -15.38
N TRP A 87 -0.76 -1.00 -15.34
CA TRP A 87 0.35 -1.44 -16.17
C TRP A 87 0.69 -2.91 -15.92
N ASP A 88 0.73 -3.34 -14.66
CA ASP A 88 1.02 -4.71 -14.29
C ASP A 88 -0.08 -5.69 -14.76
N LEU A 89 -1.34 -5.25 -14.78
CA LEU A 89 -2.45 -6.02 -15.33
C LEU A 89 -2.26 -6.27 -16.83
N LEU A 90 -1.85 -5.23 -17.58
CA LEU A 90 -1.66 -5.31 -19.03
C LEU A 90 -0.39 -6.07 -19.41
N ALA A 91 0.71 -5.83 -18.69
CA ALA A 91 2.01 -6.42 -19.00
C ALA A 91 2.21 -7.83 -18.39
N GLY A 92 1.42 -8.21 -17.38
CA GLY A 92 1.47 -9.54 -16.78
C GLY A 92 2.74 -9.83 -15.94
N TYR A 93 3.42 -8.80 -15.40
CA TYR A 93 4.65 -8.99 -14.64
C TYR A 93 4.41 -9.75 -13.33
N THR A 94 3.45 -9.32 -12.52
CA THR A 94 3.15 -9.99 -11.25
C THR A 94 2.38 -11.28 -11.50
N GLN A 95 2.98 -12.39 -11.09
CA GLN A 95 2.40 -13.72 -11.16
C GLN A 95 1.90 -14.12 -9.79
N LEU A 96 0.57 -14.07 -9.60
CA LEU A 96 -0.07 -14.47 -8.34
C LEU A 96 -0.15 -16.00 -8.26
N GLU A 97 0.91 -16.60 -7.74
CA GLU A 97 1.01 -18.04 -7.50
C GLU A 97 1.31 -18.28 -6.03
N ARG A 98 0.74 -19.37 -5.48
CA ARG A 98 0.88 -19.68 -4.06
C ARG A 98 2.34 -19.88 -3.66
N ASN A 99 2.79 -19.17 -2.64
CA ASN A 99 4.12 -19.29 -2.05
C ASN A 99 4.00 -19.61 -0.54
N PRO A 100 4.14 -20.88 -0.13
CA PRO A 100 3.94 -21.28 1.26
C PRO A 100 5.07 -20.86 2.21
N LYS A 101 6.22 -20.42 1.68
CA LYS A 101 7.44 -20.14 2.47
C LYS A 101 7.21 -19.09 3.57
N TYR A 102 6.35 -18.11 3.31
CA TYR A 102 6.11 -16.97 4.22
C TYR A 102 4.66 -16.91 4.70
N ASN A 103 4.02 -18.06 4.87
CA ASN A 103 2.60 -18.14 5.24
C ASN A 103 2.27 -17.34 6.51
N VAL A 104 3.02 -17.54 7.60
CA VAL A 104 2.71 -16.88 8.88
C VAL A 104 2.76 -15.35 8.74
N LEU A 105 3.85 -14.82 8.20
CA LEU A 105 4.02 -13.38 8.01
C LEU A 105 3.01 -12.82 6.99
N GLY A 106 2.79 -13.53 5.89
CA GLY A 106 1.85 -13.12 4.86
C GLY A 106 0.41 -13.06 5.39
N TYR A 107 -0.04 -14.06 6.16
CA TYR A 107 -1.38 -14.02 6.78
C TYR A 107 -1.50 -12.90 7.81
N LEU A 108 -0.47 -12.70 8.64
CA LEU A 108 -0.45 -11.61 9.61
C LEU A 108 -0.64 -10.27 8.91
N LEU A 109 0.09 -10.00 7.83
CA LEU A 109 -0.03 -8.73 7.09
C LEU A 109 -1.36 -8.60 6.33
N VAL A 110 -1.91 -9.68 5.80
CA VAL A 110 -3.25 -9.69 5.17
C VAL A 110 -4.35 -9.38 6.18
N LEU A 111 -4.17 -9.75 7.45
CA LEU A 111 -5.10 -9.47 8.54
C LEU A 111 -4.92 -8.07 9.15
N MET A 112 -3.79 -7.39 8.91
CA MET A 112 -3.50 -6.06 9.47
C MET A 112 -4.61 -5.03 9.25
N PRO A 113 -5.30 -4.93 8.10
CA PRO A 113 -6.42 -4.01 7.93
C PRO A 113 -7.51 -4.10 9.00
N PHE A 114 -7.70 -5.29 9.57
CA PHE A 114 -8.66 -5.52 10.66
C PHE A 114 -8.06 -5.24 12.05
N ILE A 115 -6.74 -5.36 12.18
CA ILE A 115 -6.03 -5.07 13.42
C ILE A 115 -5.96 -3.56 13.68
N TYR A 116 -5.82 -2.73 12.62
CA TYR A 116 -5.76 -1.27 12.75
C TYR A 116 -6.96 -0.68 13.51
N PRO A 117 -8.23 -0.95 13.13
CA PRO A 117 -9.39 -0.44 13.89
C PRO A 117 -9.41 -0.94 15.33
N VAL A 118 -9.09 -2.21 15.55
CA VAL A 118 -9.04 -2.80 16.90
C VAL A 118 -8.01 -2.09 17.77
N PHE A 119 -6.84 -1.77 17.23
CA PHE A 119 -5.81 -1.04 17.93
C PHE A 119 -6.25 0.40 18.27
N SER A 120 -6.90 1.10 17.34
CA SER A 120 -7.50 2.42 17.59
C SER A 120 -8.56 2.36 18.70
N MET A 121 -9.42 1.34 18.70
CA MET A 121 -10.43 1.14 19.75
C MET A 121 -9.80 0.84 21.10
N ALA A 122 -8.74 0.02 21.15
CA ALA A 122 -8.00 -0.27 22.39
C ALA A 122 -7.37 0.97 23.01
N ARG A 123 -7.09 2.01 22.23
CA ARG A 123 -6.63 3.33 22.68
C ARG A 123 -7.75 4.26 23.15
N GLY A 124 -8.99 3.80 23.15
CA GLY A 124 -10.16 4.59 23.57
C GLY A 124 -10.78 5.43 22.45
N LEU A 125 -10.37 5.25 21.20
CA LEU A 125 -11.03 5.89 20.07
C LEU A 125 -12.32 5.11 19.71
N SER A 126 -13.34 5.83 19.25
CA SER A 126 -14.61 5.25 18.81
C SER A 126 -14.91 5.67 17.37
N PHE A 127 -15.79 4.90 16.71
CA PHE A 127 -16.32 5.29 15.39
C PHE A 127 -17.00 6.67 15.50
N PRO A 128 -16.80 7.58 14.54
CA PRO A 128 -16.07 7.43 13.28
C PRO A 128 -14.57 7.76 13.36
N GLY A 129 -14.01 8.13 14.51
CA GLY A 129 -12.63 8.57 14.69
C GLY A 129 -11.58 7.44 14.77
N ILE A 130 -11.88 6.22 14.31
CA ILE A 130 -10.97 5.08 14.28
C ILE A 130 -10.33 4.91 12.90
N THR A 131 -9.18 4.25 12.84
CA THR A 131 -8.60 3.83 11.56
C THR A 131 -9.50 2.81 10.87
N SER A 132 -9.44 2.75 9.54
CA SER A 132 -10.28 1.86 8.74
C SER A 132 -9.47 0.88 7.90
N PRO A 133 -10.05 -0.27 7.52
CA PRO A 133 -9.39 -1.23 6.64
C PRO A 133 -9.08 -0.69 5.24
N VAL A 134 -9.75 0.38 4.79
CA VAL A 134 -9.58 0.98 3.45
C VAL A 134 -8.73 2.26 3.52
N MET A 135 -7.94 2.41 4.56
CA MET A 135 -6.96 3.51 4.67
C MET A 135 -5.62 3.14 4.02
N PRO A 136 -4.81 4.15 3.63
CA PRO A 136 -3.52 3.96 3.00
C PRO A 136 -2.63 2.91 3.67
N CYS A 137 -2.46 3.01 4.98
CA CYS A 137 -1.58 2.11 5.74
C CYS A 137 -2.09 0.66 5.73
N SER A 138 -3.39 0.48 5.90
CA SER A 138 -4.05 -0.83 5.89
C SER A 138 -3.93 -1.51 4.52
N VAL A 139 -4.15 -0.76 3.44
CA VAL A 139 -4.08 -1.30 2.07
C VAL A 139 -2.66 -1.68 1.67
N VAL A 140 -1.65 -0.92 2.08
CA VAL A 140 -0.24 -1.25 1.82
C VAL A 140 0.17 -2.53 2.55
N THR A 141 -0.16 -2.66 3.84
CA THR A 141 0.17 -3.87 4.60
C THR A 141 -0.54 -5.10 4.03
N PHE A 142 -1.80 -4.97 3.63
CA PHE A 142 -2.55 -6.01 2.93
C PHE A 142 -1.87 -6.43 1.62
N THR A 143 -1.46 -5.45 0.80
CA THR A 143 -0.82 -5.71 -0.50
C THR A 143 0.51 -6.43 -0.32
N ILE A 144 1.36 -6.00 0.62
CA ILE A 144 2.64 -6.66 0.93
C ILE A 144 2.39 -8.09 1.40
N GLY A 145 1.44 -8.29 2.30
CA GLY A 145 1.06 -9.62 2.79
C GLY A 145 0.59 -10.54 1.67
N LEU A 146 -0.24 -10.02 0.77
CA LEU A 146 -0.75 -10.78 -0.36
C LEU A 146 0.37 -11.14 -1.36
N LEU A 147 1.31 -10.24 -1.62
CA LEU A 147 2.48 -10.52 -2.45
C LEU A 147 3.39 -11.58 -1.82
N LEU A 148 3.55 -11.60 -0.49
CA LEU A 148 4.29 -12.66 0.21
C LEU A 148 3.61 -14.02 0.07
N LEU A 149 2.28 -14.08 0.16
CA LEU A 149 1.51 -15.32 0.09
C LEU A 149 1.42 -15.89 -1.33
N PHE A 150 1.34 -15.03 -2.34
CA PHE A 150 0.94 -15.44 -3.68
C PHE A 150 1.91 -15.03 -4.78
N SER A 151 2.98 -14.29 -4.50
CA SER A 151 3.85 -13.84 -5.57
C SER A 151 5.03 -14.77 -5.80
N ARG A 152 5.05 -15.42 -6.97
CA ARG A 152 6.26 -16.06 -7.49
C ARG A 152 7.20 -15.01 -8.08
N LYS A 153 6.64 -14.07 -8.83
CA LYS A 153 7.33 -12.93 -9.44
C LYS A 153 6.47 -11.70 -9.26
N SER A 154 7.06 -10.58 -8.89
CA SER A 154 6.34 -9.33 -8.64
C SER A 154 6.93 -8.19 -9.46
N ASN A 155 6.11 -7.20 -9.76
CA ASN A 155 6.56 -5.99 -10.41
C ASN A 155 7.42 -5.16 -9.46
N LEU A 156 8.69 -4.95 -9.83
CA LEU A 156 9.68 -4.24 -9.02
C LEU A 156 9.25 -2.80 -8.72
N PHE A 157 8.59 -2.14 -9.66
CA PHE A 157 8.11 -0.77 -9.49
C PHE A 157 7.04 -0.68 -8.40
N ILE A 158 6.06 -1.61 -8.40
CA ILE A 158 5.03 -1.68 -7.35
C ILE A 158 5.69 -1.92 -5.99
N ILE A 159 6.64 -2.86 -5.90
CA ILE A 159 7.33 -3.15 -4.64
C ILE A 159 8.08 -1.93 -4.12
N LEU A 160 8.76 -1.18 -4.98
CA LEU A 160 9.45 0.06 -4.60
C LEU A 160 8.49 1.10 -4.02
N LEU A 161 7.33 1.30 -4.65
CA LEU A 161 6.32 2.21 -4.14
C LEU A 161 5.76 1.75 -2.78
N LEU A 162 5.56 0.44 -2.60
CA LEU A 162 5.17 -0.15 -1.30
C LEU A 162 6.24 0.07 -0.23
N CYS A 163 7.53 -0.11 -0.58
CA CYS A 163 8.65 0.19 0.32
C CYS A 163 8.66 1.65 0.76
N HIS A 164 8.47 2.59 -0.18
CA HIS A 164 8.41 4.02 0.13
C HIS A 164 7.32 4.32 1.15
N TRP A 165 6.09 3.82 0.90
CA TRP A 165 4.99 4.08 1.82
C TRP A 165 5.21 3.45 3.20
N SER A 166 5.76 2.25 3.25
CA SER A 166 6.07 1.58 4.51
C SER A 166 7.12 2.34 5.34
N LEU A 167 8.13 2.92 4.67
CA LEU A 167 9.14 3.75 5.32
C LEU A 167 8.57 5.10 5.80
N ILE A 168 7.59 5.68 5.07
CA ILE A 168 6.86 6.87 5.53
C ILE A 168 6.12 6.57 6.85
N GLY A 169 5.66 5.34 7.07
CA GLY A 169 5.06 4.93 8.35
C GLY A 169 5.98 5.16 9.55
N LEU A 170 7.29 4.96 9.43
CA LEU A 170 8.27 5.28 10.47
C LEU A 170 8.27 6.77 10.82
N SER A 171 8.31 7.62 9.79
CA SER A 171 8.27 9.08 9.98
C SER A 171 6.97 9.52 10.64
N LYS A 172 5.84 8.99 10.23
CA LYS A 172 4.52 9.32 10.81
C LYS A 172 4.40 8.90 12.27
N THR A 173 4.90 7.72 12.62
CA THR A 173 4.90 7.25 14.02
C THR A 173 5.67 8.21 14.92
N TYR A 174 6.81 8.69 14.46
CA TYR A 174 7.69 9.56 15.22
C TYR A 174 7.16 11.00 15.29
N PHE A 175 6.85 11.61 14.14
CA PHE A 175 6.51 13.03 14.07
C PHE A 175 5.05 13.33 14.39
N PHE A 176 4.11 12.51 13.94
CA PHE A 176 2.68 12.74 14.18
C PHE A 176 2.14 12.03 15.41
N LYS A 177 2.98 11.24 16.09
CA LYS A 177 2.57 10.45 17.25
C LYS A 177 1.34 9.60 16.98
N ILE A 178 1.29 8.99 15.77
CA ILE A 178 0.26 8.05 15.35
C ILE A 178 0.80 6.63 15.56
N PRO A 179 0.53 6.00 16.71
CA PRO A 179 1.11 4.69 17.03
C PRO A 179 0.59 3.58 16.12
N GLU A 180 -0.57 3.75 15.50
CA GLU A 180 -1.09 2.82 14.49
C GLU A 180 -0.14 2.66 13.29
N ASP A 181 0.57 3.72 12.91
CA ASP A 181 1.52 3.66 11.80
C ASP A 181 2.78 2.84 12.11
N PHE A 182 3.00 2.46 13.39
CA PHE A 182 4.01 1.46 13.75
C PHE A 182 3.74 0.09 13.08
N LEU A 183 2.47 -0.27 12.92
CA LEU A 183 2.09 -1.48 12.20
C LEU A 183 2.50 -1.40 10.72
N LEU A 184 2.34 -0.24 10.08
CA LEU A 184 2.84 0.00 8.73
C LEU A 184 4.37 -0.04 8.68
N ALA A 185 5.04 0.60 9.64
CA ALA A 185 6.50 0.62 9.73
C ALA A 185 7.08 -0.80 9.83
N SER A 186 6.42 -1.70 10.57
CA SER A 186 6.83 -3.11 10.67
C SER A 186 6.76 -3.85 9.33
N ALA A 187 5.89 -3.42 8.41
CA ALA A 187 5.78 -3.99 7.07
C ALA A 187 6.93 -3.57 6.13
N SER A 188 7.75 -2.58 6.51
CA SER A 188 8.91 -2.14 5.71
C SER A 188 9.93 -3.26 5.50
N VAL A 189 10.17 -4.07 6.53
CA VAL A 189 11.11 -5.20 6.45
C VAL A 189 10.68 -6.24 5.40
N PRO A 190 9.45 -6.78 5.42
CA PRO A 190 8.98 -7.69 4.37
C PRO A 190 8.88 -7.01 2.99
N ALA A 191 8.58 -5.71 2.91
CA ALA A 191 8.59 -4.98 1.65
C ALA A 191 10.01 -4.88 1.06
N LEU A 192 11.01 -4.53 1.87
CA LEU A 192 12.42 -4.53 1.46
C LEU A 192 12.89 -5.93 1.06
N TYR A 193 12.47 -6.96 1.78
CA TYR A 193 12.76 -8.34 1.40
C TYR A 193 12.21 -8.67 0.00
N LEU A 194 10.97 -8.32 -0.29
CA LEU A 194 10.38 -8.50 -1.62
C LEU A 194 11.18 -7.74 -2.69
N PHE A 195 11.58 -6.50 -2.38
CA PHE A 195 12.41 -5.69 -3.28
C PHE A 195 13.73 -6.38 -3.61
N PHE A 196 14.50 -6.78 -2.61
CA PHE A 196 15.78 -7.45 -2.84
C PHE A 196 15.61 -8.77 -3.57
N LYS A 197 14.60 -9.56 -3.20
CA LYS A 197 14.28 -10.82 -3.89
C LYS A 197 14.06 -10.58 -5.38
N GLU A 198 13.20 -9.66 -5.76
CA GLU A 198 12.90 -9.41 -7.18
C GLU A 198 14.08 -8.75 -7.90
N TYR A 199 14.80 -7.85 -7.25
CA TYR A 199 15.99 -7.23 -7.81
C TYR A 199 17.07 -8.26 -8.15
N TYR A 200 17.43 -9.14 -7.21
CA TYR A 200 18.44 -10.18 -7.44
C TYR A 200 17.95 -11.24 -8.43
N LEU A 201 16.69 -11.65 -8.39
CA LEU A 201 16.16 -12.59 -9.37
C LEU A 201 16.17 -12.02 -10.78
N THR A 202 15.96 -10.72 -10.93
CA THR A 202 15.99 -10.04 -12.23
C THR A 202 17.45 -9.90 -12.74
N ASP A 203 18.40 -9.72 -11.85
CA ASP A 203 19.83 -9.54 -12.20
C ASP A 203 20.56 -10.90 -12.43
N LEU A 204 20.11 -11.96 -11.77
CA LEU A 204 20.67 -13.31 -11.90
C LEU A 204 20.26 -14.05 -13.17
N HIS A 205 19.23 -13.61 -13.88
CA HIS A 205 18.91 -14.13 -15.20
C HIS A 205 19.87 -13.51 -16.23
N LYS A 206 20.92 -14.25 -16.56
CA LYS A 206 21.96 -13.88 -17.53
C LYS A 206 21.46 -13.52 -18.94
N ASP A 207 20.18 -13.75 -19.22
CA ASP A 207 19.54 -13.48 -20.52
C ASP A 207 18.73 -12.15 -20.56
N THR A 208 18.81 -11.31 -19.53
CA THR A 208 18.14 -10.00 -19.59
C THR A 208 18.88 -9.08 -20.56
N LYS A 209 18.16 -8.71 -21.64
CA LYS A 209 18.65 -7.76 -22.64
C LYS A 209 19.12 -6.46 -21.97
N PRO A 210 20.23 -5.84 -22.41
CA PRO A 210 20.76 -4.59 -21.83
C PRO A 210 19.73 -3.48 -21.62
N LYS A 211 18.73 -3.38 -22.51
CA LYS A 211 17.59 -2.43 -22.40
C LYS A 211 16.73 -2.66 -21.14
N ALA A 212 16.53 -3.91 -20.72
CA ALA A 212 15.75 -4.19 -19.51
C ALA A 212 16.49 -3.77 -18.24
N LYS A 213 17.81 -3.88 -18.23
CA LYS A 213 18.67 -3.43 -17.14
C LYS A 213 18.62 -1.91 -16.99
N PHE A 214 18.69 -1.17 -18.10
CA PHE A 214 18.55 0.28 -18.11
C PHE A 214 17.17 0.76 -17.62
N ILE A 215 16.09 0.11 -18.10
CA ILE A 215 14.73 0.45 -17.67
C ILE A 215 14.55 0.22 -16.17
N ASN A 216 15.09 -0.88 -15.62
CA ASN A 216 15.02 -1.15 -14.19
C ASN A 216 15.78 -0.07 -13.37
N TRP A 217 16.97 0.32 -13.81
CA TRP A 217 17.70 1.42 -13.17
C TRP A 217 16.97 2.76 -13.23
N LEU A 218 16.38 3.06 -14.39
CA LEU A 218 15.55 4.27 -14.55
C LEU A 218 14.35 4.25 -13.60
N LEU A 219 13.64 3.12 -13.50
CA LEU A 219 12.51 2.97 -12.58
C LEU A 219 12.93 3.11 -11.11
N ILE A 220 14.08 2.54 -10.72
CA ILE A 220 14.63 2.71 -9.38
C ILE A 220 14.94 4.19 -9.13
N ALA A 221 15.60 4.87 -10.06
CA ALA A 221 15.93 6.28 -9.93
C ALA A 221 14.69 7.16 -9.80
N VAL A 222 13.65 6.90 -10.61
CA VAL A 222 12.35 7.59 -10.52
C VAL A 222 11.70 7.35 -9.15
N CYS A 223 11.68 6.12 -8.66
CA CYS A 223 11.13 5.80 -7.35
C CYS A 223 11.89 6.47 -6.20
N VAL A 224 13.22 6.48 -6.26
CA VAL A 224 14.05 7.19 -5.27
C VAL A 224 13.75 8.69 -5.32
N GLY A 225 13.64 9.27 -6.52
CA GLY A 225 13.25 10.67 -6.69
C GLY A 225 11.88 10.99 -6.08
N ILE A 226 10.88 10.14 -6.34
CA ILE A 226 9.54 10.27 -5.72
C ILE A 226 9.65 10.18 -4.19
N GLY A 227 10.43 9.23 -3.66
CA GLY A 227 10.63 9.08 -2.22
C GLY A 227 11.27 10.30 -1.57
N ILE A 228 12.28 10.91 -2.23
CA ILE A 228 12.92 12.14 -1.76
C ILE A 228 11.91 13.30 -1.75
N VAL A 229 11.16 13.49 -2.83
CA VAL A 229 10.13 14.54 -2.91
C VAL A 229 9.08 14.38 -1.82
N LEU A 230 8.54 13.18 -1.62
CA LEU A 230 7.56 12.89 -0.58
C LEU A 230 8.11 13.16 0.82
N THR A 231 9.31 12.67 1.11
CA THR A 231 9.94 12.86 2.43
C THR A 231 10.22 14.34 2.68
N THR A 232 10.76 15.04 1.69
CA THR A 232 11.09 16.47 1.81
C THR A 232 9.82 17.32 2.03
N THR A 233 8.77 17.04 1.25
CA THR A 233 7.49 17.75 1.39
C THR A 233 6.89 17.52 2.78
N LEU A 234 6.87 16.27 3.27
CA LEU A 234 6.36 15.95 4.60
C LEU A 234 7.18 16.63 5.71
N VAL A 235 8.50 16.63 5.58
CA VAL A 235 9.38 17.27 6.59
C VAL A 235 9.16 18.79 6.60
N ILE A 236 9.10 19.44 5.44
CA ILE A 236 8.88 20.90 5.35
C ILE A 236 7.54 21.30 5.98
N GLU A 237 6.47 20.55 5.68
CA GLU A 237 5.15 20.82 6.27
C GLU A 237 5.11 20.61 7.79
N LEU A 238 5.82 19.58 8.27
CA LEU A 238 5.94 19.33 9.71
C LEU A 238 6.66 20.47 10.46
N TYR A 239 7.68 21.09 9.83
CA TYR A 239 8.36 22.24 10.42
C TYR A 239 7.51 23.52 10.38
N LYS A 240 6.53 23.64 9.48
CA LYS A 240 5.60 24.77 9.46
C LYS A 240 4.49 24.68 10.51
N ASP A 241 4.11 23.43 10.88
CA ASP A 241 3.05 23.17 11.84
C ASP A 241 3.58 23.04 13.30
N ALA A 242 4.91 23.07 13.52
CA ALA A 242 5.57 23.03 14.82
C ALA A 242 5.87 24.43 15.35
#